data_516a2092c2d0fb80505110353e5ca7c4
#
_entry.id   516a2092c2d0fb80505110353e5ca7c4
#
_cell.length_a   1.000
_cell.length_b   1.000
_cell.length_c   1.000
_cell.angle_alpha   90.00
_cell.angle_beta   90.00
_cell.angle_gamma   90.00
#
_symmetry.space_group_name_H-M   'P 1'
#
loop_
_entity.id
_entity.type
_entity.pdbx_description
1 polymer ?
#
loop_
_entity_poly.entity_id
_entity_poly.type
_entity_poly.pdbx_seq_one_letter_code
_entity_poly.pdbx_strand_id
1 'polypeptide(L)'
;MLLFLSVPQPRPPGARTRAGAARVARWRRLRLQQLRRLRGLLRVLRGRPGAGSRRRGRMALCGQAAGAASLPSELIVHIFSFLPAPDRLRASASCSHWRECLFYPALWPQLRICLRVSPAEQPRLEFLMRKCGWFVRELRVEFAAENYLSGGGPGDGGGADTGTGGEEVEALQLSARWLEVLRTYLELVLCVLVSIRNNRNLQKFSLFGDISVLQQQGSLSNTYLSKVDPDGKKIKQIQQLFEEILSNSRQLKWLSCGFMLEIVTPTSLSSLSNAVANTMEHLSLLDNNIPGNSTLITAVELERFVNLHSLALDFCDFTAEMARVLTDSNHVPLQRLSLLVHNVSVMHKSLDNMPNDEHWKALSRKSTSFRVYIMAFDIKSEDMLKILKPSIPLERIHFDSYITCVSGAIGDLISRQYDKFLTHFILMNDVIDTSGFPDLSDNRNEDPLVLLAWRCTKLSLLAIHGYTVWAHNLIAIARLRGSDLKVLEVTEESIDFDQGELADQDVDPVHNLIEQVSLGLGQPWHAVMDIESLSVFTEPNRHFYREMQSFSEDI
;
A
#
# COMPACT_ATOMS: atom_id res chain seq x y z
N MET A 1 24.58 1.94 -8.55
CA MET A 1 23.58 1.53 -9.53
C MET A 1 22.80 0.27 -9.12
N LEU A 2 22.95 -0.23 -7.91
CA LEU A 2 22.42 -1.53 -7.45
C LEU A 2 21.28 -1.46 -6.42
N LEU A 3 20.76 -0.28 -6.08
CA LEU A 3 19.86 -0.10 -4.93
C LEU A 3 18.42 0.35 -5.26
N PHE A 4 18.01 0.36 -6.52
CA PHE A 4 16.69 0.84 -6.90
C PHE A 4 15.59 -0.20 -7.07
N LEU A 5 15.97 -1.45 -7.11
CA LEU A 5 15.00 -2.52 -7.11
C LEU A 5 14.99 -3.10 -5.69
N SER A 6 14.12 -2.57 -4.83
CA SER A 6 13.76 -3.25 -3.58
C SER A 6 13.12 -4.57 -3.97
N VAL A 7 13.95 -5.56 -4.16
CA VAL A 7 13.52 -6.96 -4.10
C VAL A 7 13.39 -7.25 -2.61
N PRO A 8 12.25 -7.72 -2.11
CA PRO A 8 12.14 -8.19 -0.75
C PRO A 8 13.25 -9.21 -0.51
N GLN A 9 14.10 -8.95 0.46
CA GLN A 9 15.08 -9.92 0.91
C GLN A 9 14.33 -11.15 1.45
N PRO A 10 14.70 -12.37 1.08
CA PRO A 10 14.10 -13.56 1.68
C PRO A 10 14.48 -13.59 3.17
N ARG A 11 13.50 -13.55 4.04
CA ARG A 11 13.64 -13.72 5.49
C ARG A 11 14.29 -15.09 5.81
N PRO A 12 15.06 -15.21 6.89
CA PRO A 12 15.59 -16.48 7.36
C PRO A 12 14.46 -17.45 7.73
N PRO A 13 14.67 -18.77 7.62
CA PRO A 13 13.62 -19.77 7.66
C PRO A 13 13.10 -20.03 9.08
N GLY A 14 11.95 -19.46 9.41
CA GLY A 14 11.09 -19.95 10.49
C GLY A 14 10.10 -20.98 9.95
N ALA A 15 9.90 -22.03 10.70
CA ALA A 15 9.07 -23.21 10.54
C ALA A 15 8.20 -23.34 9.27
N ARG A 16 8.58 -24.29 8.40
CA ARG A 16 7.91 -24.62 7.15
C ARG A 16 6.75 -25.58 7.39
N THR A 17 5.51 -25.19 7.05
CA THR A 17 4.40 -26.13 6.90
C THR A 17 4.62 -27.03 5.66
N ARG A 18 4.14 -28.31 5.70
CA ARG A 18 4.31 -29.29 4.60
C ARG A 18 3.84 -28.79 3.22
N ALA A 19 2.82 -27.93 3.16
CA ALA A 19 2.33 -27.32 1.92
C ALA A 19 3.29 -26.29 1.34
N GLY A 20 3.95 -25.49 2.18
CA GLY A 20 4.99 -24.54 1.75
C GLY A 20 6.22 -25.24 1.22
N ALA A 21 6.62 -26.37 1.83
CA ALA A 21 7.75 -27.19 1.37
C ALA A 21 7.50 -27.80 -0.02
N ALA A 22 6.26 -28.21 -0.33
CA ALA A 22 5.90 -28.75 -1.64
C ALA A 22 5.92 -27.68 -2.74
N ARG A 23 5.47 -26.44 -2.45
CA ARG A 23 5.56 -25.29 -3.38
C ARG A 23 7.00 -24.91 -3.65
N VAL A 24 7.83 -24.78 -2.62
CA VAL A 24 9.26 -24.46 -2.76
C VAL A 24 10.01 -25.57 -3.50
N ALA A 25 9.68 -26.84 -3.27
CA ALA A 25 10.27 -27.96 -4.00
C ALA A 25 9.85 -27.98 -5.48
N ARG A 26 8.59 -27.59 -5.80
CA ARG A 26 8.11 -27.43 -7.18
C ARG A 26 8.82 -26.27 -7.89
N TRP A 27 8.99 -25.14 -7.21
CA TRP A 27 9.74 -23.98 -7.71
C TRP A 27 11.24 -24.29 -7.91
N ARG A 28 11.86 -25.03 -6.97
CA ARG A 28 13.25 -25.48 -7.12
C ARG A 28 13.40 -26.44 -8.29
N ARG A 29 12.46 -27.35 -8.53
CA ARG A 29 12.49 -28.27 -9.69
C ARG A 29 12.34 -27.53 -11.01
N LEU A 30 11.41 -26.58 -11.11
CA LEU A 30 11.23 -25.73 -12.29
C LEU A 30 12.50 -24.90 -12.54
N ARG A 31 13.08 -24.32 -11.51
CA ARG A 31 14.32 -23.53 -11.59
C ARG A 31 15.52 -24.40 -12.01
N LEU A 32 15.61 -25.61 -11.50
CA LEU A 32 16.65 -26.58 -11.91
C LEU A 32 16.45 -27.07 -13.34
N GLN A 33 15.21 -27.25 -13.80
CA GLN A 33 14.93 -27.57 -15.21
C GLN A 33 15.28 -26.40 -16.12
N GLN A 34 14.97 -25.17 -15.75
CA GLN A 34 15.38 -23.97 -16.49
C GLN A 34 16.89 -23.80 -16.53
N LEU A 35 17.58 -24.01 -15.40
CA LEU A 35 19.05 -23.96 -15.34
C LEU A 35 19.69 -25.10 -16.16
N ARG A 36 19.09 -26.28 -16.22
CA ARG A 36 19.55 -27.39 -17.09
C ARG A 36 19.35 -27.06 -18.56
N ARG A 37 18.24 -26.41 -18.95
CA ARG A 37 18.03 -25.91 -20.32
C ARG A 37 19.04 -24.82 -20.70
N LEU A 38 19.32 -23.87 -19.79
CA LEU A 38 20.34 -22.85 -19.98
C LEU A 38 21.75 -23.43 -20.06
N ARG A 39 22.08 -24.44 -19.23
CA ARG A 39 23.36 -25.17 -19.32
C ARG A 39 23.46 -25.99 -20.61
N GLY A 40 22.34 -26.51 -21.11
CA GLY A 40 22.31 -27.17 -22.42
C GLY A 40 22.61 -26.20 -23.55
N LEU A 41 21.97 -25.02 -23.57
CA LEU A 41 22.24 -23.95 -24.52
C LEU A 41 23.69 -23.43 -24.45
N LEU A 42 24.22 -23.24 -23.23
CA LEU A 42 25.60 -22.82 -23.03
C LEU A 42 26.61 -23.90 -23.41
N ARG A 43 26.25 -25.20 -23.34
CA ARG A 43 27.12 -26.30 -23.84
C ARG A 43 27.14 -26.39 -25.36
N VAL A 44 26.05 -26.06 -26.02
CA VAL A 44 25.99 -25.96 -27.49
C VAL A 44 26.82 -24.76 -27.98
N LEU A 45 26.87 -23.68 -27.21
CA LEU A 45 27.68 -22.49 -27.50
C LEU A 45 29.18 -22.65 -27.13
N ARG A 46 29.51 -23.57 -26.23
CA ARG A 46 30.90 -24.00 -25.96
C ARG A 46 31.19 -25.23 -26.81
N GLY A 47 31.62 -25.02 -28.04
CA GLY A 47 32.13 -26.09 -28.88
C GLY A 47 33.20 -26.90 -28.13
N ARG A 48 33.09 -28.23 -28.15
CA ARG A 48 34.06 -29.15 -27.58
C ARG A 48 35.47 -28.83 -28.09
N PRO A 49 36.48 -28.72 -27.24
CA PRO A 49 37.87 -28.78 -27.71
C PRO A 49 38.14 -30.22 -28.12
N GLY A 50 38.18 -30.44 -29.42
CA GLY A 50 38.65 -31.71 -29.99
C GLY A 50 40.17 -31.86 -29.80
N ALA A 51 40.57 -32.99 -29.25
CA ALA A 51 41.96 -33.40 -29.12
C ALA A 51 42.54 -33.79 -30.49
N GLY A 52 43.66 -33.23 -30.80
CA GLY A 52 44.75 -33.85 -31.55
C GLY A 52 44.63 -33.94 -33.06
N SER A 53 45.38 -33.14 -33.79
CA SER A 53 46.36 -33.65 -34.78
C SER A 53 47.05 -32.47 -35.46
N ARG A 54 48.39 -32.48 -35.39
CA ARG A 54 49.25 -31.58 -36.17
C ARG A 54 49.15 -31.92 -37.65
N ARG A 55 48.68 -30.98 -38.48
CA ARG A 55 49.15 -30.83 -39.86
C ARG A 55 49.11 -29.37 -40.26
N ARG A 56 50.23 -28.85 -40.74
CA ARG A 56 50.40 -27.54 -41.35
C ARG A 56 49.60 -27.49 -42.64
N GLY A 57 48.75 -26.49 -42.75
CA GLY A 57 48.11 -26.13 -44.00
C GLY A 57 47.54 -24.70 -43.81
N ARG A 58 48.24 -23.74 -44.38
CA ARG A 58 47.85 -22.33 -44.46
C ARG A 58 46.59 -22.23 -45.33
N MET A 59 45.45 -21.90 -44.71
CA MET A 59 44.39 -21.15 -45.37
C MET A 59 43.61 -20.41 -44.31
N ALA A 60 43.66 -19.09 -44.42
CA ALA A 60 42.93 -18.18 -43.57
C ALA A 60 41.43 -18.24 -43.89
N LEU A 61 40.64 -18.86 -43.04
CA LEU A 61 39.24 -18.60 -42.88
C LEU A 61 39.05 -18.23 -41.39
N CYS A 62 38.96 -16.91 -41.20
CA CYS A 62 38.64 -16.32 -39.92
C CYS A 62 37.17 -16.66 -39.56
N GLY A 63 36.97 -17.88 -39.06
CA GLY A 63 35.76 -18.21 -38.30
C GLY A 63 35.87 -17.60 -36.92
N GLN A 64 35.50 -16.35 -36.77
CA GLN A 64 35.24 -15.78 -35.44
C GLN A 64 34.25 -16.71 -34.76
N ALA A 65 34.71 -17.42 -33.75
CA ALA A 65 33.77 -18.06 -32.81
C ALA A 65 32.82 -16.98 -32.31
N ALA A 66 31.57 -17.04 -32.72
CA ALA A 66 30.56 -16.10 -32.31
C ALA A 66 30.42 -16.19 -30.80
N GLY A 67 31.11 -15.30 -30.10
CA GLY A 67 31.02 -15.19 -28.65
C GLY A 67 29.66 -14.70 -28.23
N ALA A 68 29.28 -14.87 -26.97
CA ALA A 68 28.01 -14.36 -26.41
C ALA A 68 27.80 -12.85 -26.66
N ALA A 69 28.88 -12.10 -26.90
CA ALA A 69 28.85 -10.68 -27.24
C ALA A 69 28.33 -10.38 -28.67
N SER A 70 28.32 -11.37 -29.58
CA SER A 70 27.86 -11.22 -30.95
C SER A 70 26.44 -11.75 -31.19
N LEU A 71 25.71 -12.11 -30.14
CA LEU A 71 24.32 -12.52 -30.23
C LEU A 71 23.46 -11.33 -30.67
N PRO A 72 22.44 -11.54 -31.55
CA PRO A 72 21.45 -10.51 -31.86
C PRO A 72 20.75 -9.97 -30.63
N SER A 73 20.38 -8.69 -30.63
CA SER A 73 19.72 -8.02 -29.50
C SER A 73 18.47 -8.75 -29.03
N GLU A 74 17.69 -9.31 -29.97
CA GLU A 74 16.45 -10.05 -29.69
C GLU A 74 16.72 -11.29 -28.85
N LEU A 75 17.80 -12.02 -29.14
CA LEU A 75 18.19 -13.19 -28.36
C LEU A 75 18.69 -12.81 -26.97
N ILE A 76 19.42 -11.71 -26.86
CA ILE A 76 19.88 -11.20 -25.56
C ILE A 76 18.67 -10.76 -24.71
N VAL A 77 17.72 -10.03 -25.30
CA VAL A 77 16.46 -9.64 -24.64
C VAL A 77 15.67 -10.87 -24.21
N HIS A 78 15.59 -11.88 -25.07
CA HIS A 78 14.92 -13.14 -24.74
C HIS A 78 15.62 -13.86 -23.57
N ILE A 79 16.95 -13.92 -23.56
CA ILE A 79 17.74 -14.45 -22.44
C ILE A 79 17.45 -13.65 -21.15
N PHE A 80 17.43 -12.32 -21.24
CA PHE A 80 17.15 -11.44 -20.11
C PHE A 80 15.73 -11.61 -19.56
N SER A 81 14.76 -11.95 -20.41
CA SER A 81 13.38 -12.18 -19.96
C SER A 81 13.25 -13.33 -18.96
N PHE A 82 14.18 -14.29 -18.97
CA PHE A 82 14.24 -15.40 -17.98
C PHE A 82 14.95 -15.05 -16.68
N LEU A 83 15.62 -13.90 -16.63
CA LEU A 83 16.38 -13.49 -15.46
C LEU A 83 15.53 -12.60 -14.55
N PRO A 84 15.63 -12.73 -13.23
CA PRO A 84 15.09 -11.74 -12.30
C PRO A 84 15.81 -10.40 -12.48
N ALA A 85 15.17 -9.30 -12.12
CA ALA A 85 15.68 -7.94 -12.34
C ALA A 85 17.12 -7.71 -11.83
N PRO A 86 17.54 -8.17 -10.64
CA PRO A 86 18.93 -8.04 -10.18
C PRO A 86 19.93 -8.76 -11.08
N ASP A 87 19.56 -9.94 -11.61
CA ASP A 87 20.45 -10.72 -12.46
C ASP A 87 20.52 -10.13 -13.89
N ARG A 88 19.44 -9.48 -14.37
CA ARG A 88 19.50 -8.68 -15.61
C ARG A 88 20.51 -7.55 -15.51
N LEU A 89 20.51 -6.83 -14.37
CA LEU A 89 21.47 -5.76 -14.12
C LEU A 89 22.90 -6.28 -14.09
N ARG A 90 23.15 -7.40 -13.40
CA ARG A 90 24.48 -8.05 -13.36
C ARG A 90 24.92 -8.52 -14.74
N ALA A 91 24.04 -9.16 -15.48
CA ALA A 91 24.30 -9.62 -16.84
C ALA A 91 24.60 -8.45 -17.79
N SER A 92 23.89 -7.33 -17.65
CA SER A 92 24.11 -6.13 -18.47
C SER A 92 25.49 -5.48 -18.26
N ALA A 93 26.16 -5.77 -17.17
CA ALA A 93 27.53 -5.30 -16.90
C ALA A 93 28.60 -6.01 -17.74
N SER A 94 28.26 -7.10 -18.44
CA SER A 94 29.22 -7.93 -19.19
C SER A 94 29.83 -7.22 -20.39
N CYS A 95 29.04 -6.46 -21.17
CA CYS A 95 29.53 -5.66 -22.30
C CYS A 95 28.55 -4.52 -22.66
N SER A 96 28.98 -3.59 -23.53
CA SER A 96 28.15 -2.46 -23.98
C SER A 96 26.88 -2.91 -24.67
N HIS A 97 26.95 -3.88 -25.55
CA HIS A 97 25.81 -4.42 -26.29
C HIS A 97 24.73 -5.03 -25.35
N TRP A 98 25.15 -5.81 -24.34
CA TRP A 98 24.23 -6.35 -23.33
C TRP A 98 23.62 -5.24 -22.46
N ARG A 99 24.37 -4.16 -22.21
CA ARG A 99 23.88 -2.99 -21.47
C ARG A 99 22.83 -2.23 -22.25
N GLU A 100 22.96 -2.11 -23.56
CA GLU A 100 21.96 -1.50 -24.43
C GLU A 100 20.67 -2.33 -24.47
N CYS A 101 20.78 -3.65 -24.50
CA CYS A 101 19.63 -4.55 -24.48
C CYS A 101 18.86 -4.53 -23.14
N LEU A 102 19.46 -4.06 -22.05
CA LEU A 102 18.80 -4.00 -20.74
C LEU A 102 17.51 -3.17 -20.75
N PHE A 103 17.48 -2.07 -21.50
CA PHE A 103 16.35 -1.14 -21.51
C PHE A 103 15.37 -1.39 -22.67
N TYR A 104 15.33 -2.61 -23.19
CA TYR A 104 14.30 -2.98 -24.14
C TYR A 104 12.90 -3.00 -23.48
N PRO A 105 11.86 -2.48 -24.17
CA PRO A 105 10.50 -2.37 -23.62
C PRO A 105 9.92 -3.69 -23.09
N ALA A 106 10.25 -4.80 -23.72
CA ALA A 106 9.77 -6.12 -23.32
C ALA A 106 10.26 -6.57 -21.93
N LEU A 107 11.36 -6.00 -21.42
CA LEU A 107 11.94 -6.35 -20.13
C LEU A 107 11.36 -5.56 -18.95
N TRP A 108 10.76 -4.39 -19.23
CA TRP A 108 10.27 -3.46 -18.21
C TRP A 108 8.83 -3.00 -18.51
N PRO A 109 7.88 -3.94 -18.66
CA PRO A 109 6.49 -3.55 -18.84
C PRO A 109 5.92 -2.90 -17.57
N GLN A 110 6.46 -3.26 -16.41
CA GLN A 110 6.07 -2.79 -15.09
C GLN A 110 7.25 -2.10 -14.41
N LEU A 111 7.00 -0.96 -13.80
CA LEU A 111 7.99 -0.20 -13.05
C LEU A 111 7.39 0.24 -11.71
N ARG A 112 8.02 -0.20 -10.63
CA ARG A 112 7.67 0.22 -9.26
C ARG A 112 8.82 1.06 -8.72
N ILE A 113 8.52 2.26 -8.28
CA ILE A 113 9.49 3.24 -7.81
C ILE A 113 9.05 3.70 -6.42
N CYS A 114 9.91 3.51 -5.44
CA CYS A 114 9.77 4.09 -4.11
C CYS A 114 10.69 5.30 -4.02
N LEU A 115 10.12 6.49 -3.92
CA LEU A 115 10.85 7.75 -3.90
C LEU A 115 11.27 8.09 -2.47
N ARG A 116 12.57 8.35 -2.30
CA ARG A 116 13.16 8.81 -1.05
C ARG A 116 13.77 10.18 -1.23
N VAL A 117 13.64 11.02 -0.21
CA VAL A 117 14.28 12.34 -0.19
C VAL A 117 15.77 12.17 0.11
N SER A 118 16.56 12.05 -0.97
CA SER A 118 18.01 11.89 -0.90
C SER A 118 18.66 12.57 -2.11
N PRO A 119 19.79 13.26 -1.94
CA PRO A 119 20.50 13.92 -3.05
C PRO A 119 20.90 12.98 -4.20
N ALA A 120 21.06 11.68 -3.91
CA ALA A 120 21.40 10.67 -4.92
C ALA A 120 20.18 10.15 -5.70
N GLU A 121 18.94 10.41 -5.24
CA GLU A 121 17.72 9.86 -5.82
C GLU A 121 17.36 10.53 -7.14
N GLN A 122 17.41 11.85 -7.21
CA GLN A 122 16.98 12.59 -8.40
C GLN A 122 17.74 12.19 -9.67
N PRO A 123 19.09 12.14 -9.70
CA PRO A 123 19.81 11.75 -10.92
C PRO A 123 19.54 10.31 -11.35
N ARG A 124 19.27 9.45 -10.40
CA ARG A 124 18.94 8.03 -10.65
C ARG A 124 17.54 7.90 -11.23
N LEU A 125 16.58 8.61 -10.64
CA LEU A 125 15.20 8.66 -11.13
C LEU A 125 15.15 9.21 -12.55
N GLU A 126 15.83 10.33 -12.81
CA GLU A 126 15.92 10.95 -14.14
C GLU A 126 16.48 9.96 -15.18
N PHE A 127 17.54 9.25 -14.83
CA PHE A 127 18.12 8.25 -15.71
C PHE A 127 17.14 7.12 -16.02
N LEU A 128 16.49 6.56 -14.99
CA LEU A 128 15.54 5.45 -15.14
C LEU A 128 14.32 5.87 -15.94
N MET A 129 13.73 7.01 -15.60
CA MET A 129 12.53 7.52 -16.25
C MET A 129 12.78 7.92 -17.71
N ARG A 130 13.94 8.52 -18.01
CA ARG A 130 14.36 8.81 -19.40
C ARG A 130 14.50 7.52 -20.24
N LYS A 131 14.91 6.40 -19.61
CA LYS A 131 15.09 5.12 -20.31
C LYS A 131 13.79 4.34 -20.47
N CYS A 132 12.92 4.35 -19.46
CA CYS A 132 11.76 3.46 -19.40
C CYS A 132 10.41 4.21 -19.48
N GLY A 133 10.34 5.49 -19.10
CA GLY A 133 9.08 6.22 -18.95
C GLY A 133 8.19 6.25 -20.20
N TRP A 134 8.77 6.30 -21.38
CA TRP A 134 8.03 6.43 -22.64
C TRP A 134 7.32 5.16 -23.12
N PHE A 135 7.66 3.98 -22.59
CA PHE A 135 7.07 2.69 -23.01
C PHE A 135 6.46 1.86 -21.89
N VAL A 136 6.66 2.23 -20.62
CA VAL A 136 6.14 1.47 -19.49
C VAL A 136 4.61 1.35 -19.59
N ARG A 137 4.08 0.16 -19.28
CA ARG A 137 2.63 -0.10 -19.28
C ARG A 137 2.02 0.07 -17.91
N GLU A 138 2.74 -0.33 -16.88
CA GLU A 138 2.31 -0.23 -15.49
C GLU A 138 3.36 0.55 -14.70
N LEU A 139 3.00 1.73 -14.25
CA LEU A 139 3.86 2.59 -13.44
C LEU A 139 3.23 2.78 -12.06
N ARG A 140 3.95 2.35 -11.04
CA ARG A 140 3.64 2.62 -9.65
C ARG A 140 4.74 3.48 -9.05
N VAL A 141 4.36 4.62 -8.51
CA VAL A 141 5.25 5.55 -7.80
C VAL A 141 4.70 5.73 -6.40
N GLU A 142 5.53 5.46 -5.43
CA GLU A 142 5.20 5.61 -4.00
C GLU A 142 6.23 6.52 -3.34
N PHE A 143 5.79 7.46 -2.51
CA PHE A 143 6.67 8.19 -1.61
C PHE A 143 6.90 7.34 -0.36
N ALA A 144 8.17 7.16 0.03
CA ALA A 144 8.50 6.36 1.19
C ALA A 144 8.05 7.05 2.48
N ALA A 145 7.47 6.28 3.40
CA ALA A 145 7.07 6.75 4.73
C ALA A 145 8.24 7.39 5.49
N GLU A 146 9.45 6.87 5.31
CA GLU A 146 10.69 7.39 5.89
C GLU A 146 10.95 8.89 5.60
N ASN A 147 10.36 9.43 4.51
CA ASN A 147 10.46 10.85 4.20
C ASN A 147 9.72 11.73 5.22
N TYR A 148 8.70 11.19 5.85
CA TYR A 148 7.81 11.89 6.79
C TYR A 148 8.18 11.59 8.25
N LEU A 149 8.62 10.36 8.57
CA LEU A 149 8.81 9.86 9.92
C LEU A 149 10.16 10.23 10.57
N SER A 150 11.17 10.64 9.82
CA SER A 150 12.50 10.84 10.38
C SER A 150 12.62 12.17 11.17
N GLY A 151 11.73 12.46 12.08
CA GLY A 151 11.83 13.54 13.07
C GLY A 151 12.42 13.10 14.41
N GLY A 152 12.35 11.80 14.73
CA GLY A 152 12.84 11.23 15.97
C GLY A 152 13.88 10.15 15.73
N GLY A 153 15.11 10.50 15.33
CA GLY A 153 16.23 9.58 15.48
C GLY A 153 16.58 9.49 16.97
N PRO A 154 16.90 8.31 17.55
CA PRO A 154 17.49 8.23 18.85
C PRO A 154 18.88 8.88 18.75
N GLY A 155 18.94 10.16 19.02
CA GLY A 155 20.17 10.87 19.30
C GLY A 155 20.75 10.30 20.58
N ASP A 156 21.90 9.71 20.40
CA ASP A 156 22.91 9.33 21.36
C ASP A 156 22.76 10.03 22.73
N GLY A 157 22.69 9.23 23.78
CA GLY A 157 22.47 9.69 25.15
C GLY A 157 23.46 10.78 25.58
N GLY A 158 22.95 11.95 25.78
CA GLY A 158 23.64 13.08 26.37
C GLY A 158 22.66 13.97 27.11
N GLY A 159 22.62 13.80 28.41
CA GLY A 159 22.20 14.69 29.46
C GLY A 159 21.09 15.69 29.18
N ALA A 160 19.94 15.40 29.77
CA ALA A 160 18.86 16.35 29.94
C ALA A 160 19.35 17.62 30.62
N ASP A 161 19.24 18.74 29.92
CA ASP A 161 19.13 20.05 30.56
C ASP A 161 17.85 20.71 30.04
N THR A 162 16.87 20.76 30.93
CA THR A 162 15.51 21.25 30.71
C THR A 162 15.52 22.77 30.69
N GLY A 163 15.77 23.37 29.52
CA GLY A 163 15.56 24.79 29.31
C GLY A 163 14.53 25.00 28.20
N THR A 164 13.56 25.84 28.48
CA THR A 164 12.44 26.26 27.61
C THR A 164 12.81 26.78 26.21
N GLY A 165 14.06 26.70 25.79
CA GLY A 165 14.54 27.03 24.44
C GLY A 165 14.66 25.82 23.51
N GLY A 166 14.50 24.58 23.98
CA GLY A 166 14.67 23.37 23.19
C GLY A 166 13.51 23.12 22.21
N GLU A 167 12.28 23.34 22.64
CA GLU A 167 11.09 23.09 21.83
C GLU A 167 10.97 24.01 20.60
N GLU A 168 11.35 25.29 20.74
CA GLU A 168 11.35 26.21 19.59
C GLU A 168 12.41 25.85 18.56
N VAL A 169 13.57 25.41 18.98
CA VAL A 169 14.67 25.01 18.07
C VAL A 169 14.30 23.71 17.34
N GLU A 170 13.68 22.78 18.02
CA GLU A 170 13.22 21.52 17.44
C GLU A 170 12.07 21.74 16.43
N ALA A 171 11.09 22.59 16.77
CA ALA A 171 10.03 22.99 15.86
C ALA A 171 10.55 23.71 14.61
N LEU A 172 11.58 24.56 14.74
CA LEU A 172 12.23 25.23 13.60
C LEU A 172 13.00 24.22 12.72
N GLN A 173 13.66 23.24 13.30
CA GLN A 173 14.38 22.20 12.55
C GLN A 173 13.40 21.29 11.79
N LEU A 174 12.30 20.88 12.41
CA LEU A 174 11.23 20.12 11.78
C LEU A 174 10.62 20.90 10.60
N SER A 175 10.39 22.20 10.78
CA SER A 175 9.84 23.04 9.70
C SER A 175 10.79 23.20 8.52
N ALA A 176 12.09 23.38 8.77
CA ALA A 176 13.11 23.48 7.73
C ALA A 176 13.24 22.17 6.93
N ARG A 177 13.21 21.04 7.61
CA ARG A 177 13.25 19.72 6.99
C ARG A 177 12.02 19.47 6.13
N TRP A 178 10.83 19.83 6.60
CA TRP A 178 9.60 19.72 5.83
C TRP A 178 9.65 20.53 4.53
N LEU A 179 10.20 21.74 4.55
CA LEU A 179 10.40 22.54 3.35
C LEU A 179 11.32 21.84 2.34
N GLU A 180 12.36 21.16 2.80
CA GLU A 180 13.26 20.38 1.95
C GLU A 180 12.56 19.16 1.36
N VAL A 181 11.80 18.43 2.17
CA VAL A 181 10.98 17.29 1.71
C VAL A 181 10.01 17.74 0.62
N LEU A 182 9.25 18.81 0.84
CA LEU A 182 8.29 19.32 -0.13
C LEU A 182 8.95 19.85 -1.42
N ARG A 183 10.11 20.49 -1.31
CA ARG A 183 10.88 20.94 -2.49
C ARG A 183 11.30 19.75 -3.34
N THR A 184 11.89 18.74 -2.71
CA THR A 184 12.33 17.51 -3.37
C THR A 184 11.14 16.74 -3.95
N TYR A 185 10.02 16.69 -3.22
CA TYR A 185 8.76 16.11 -3.70
C TYR A 185 8.34 16.72 -5.04
N LEU A 186 8.23 18.04 -5.13
CA LEU A 186 7.84 18.70 -6.38
C LEU A 186 8.78 18.37 -7.55
N GLU A 187 10.08 18.30 -7.29
CA GLU A 187 11.09 17.99 -8.31
C GLU A 187 11.02 16.54 -8.79
N LEU A 188 10.86 15.59 -7.86
CA LEU A 188 10.73 14.17 -8.19
C LEU A 188 9.44 13.88 -8.93
N VAL A 189 8.32 14.48 -8.51
CA VAL A 189 7.03 14.34 -9.20
C VAL A 189 7.11 14.92 -10.62
N LEU A 190 7.67 16.12 -10.79
CA LEU A 190 7.89 16.72 -12.11
C LEU A 190 8.74 15.81 -13.01
N CYS A 191 9.82 15.24 -12.48
CA CYS A 191 10.67 14.31 -13.23
C CYS A 191 9.90 13.11 -13.76
N VAL A 192 9.06 12.50 -12.92
CA VAL A 192 8.21 11.36 -13.32
C VAL A 192 7.21 11.77 -14.39
N LEU A 193 6.41 12.82 -14.14
CA LEU A 193 5.33 13.24 -15.04
C LEU A 193 5.86 13.70 -16.42
N VAL A 194 6.94 14.47 -16.45
CA VAL A 194 7.59 14.89 -17.72
C VAL A 194 8.03 13.67 -18.53
N SER A 195 8.56 12.65 -17.86
CA SER A 195 9.08 11.45 -18.54
C SER A 195 8.00 10.55 -19.14
N ILE A 196 6.80 10.53 -18.56
CA ILE A 196 5.67 9.71 -19.05
C ILE A 196 4.67 10.50 -19.90
N ARG A 197 4.83 11.81 -20.02
CA ARG A 197 3.91 12.72 -20.72
C ARG A 197 3.44 12.22 -22.08
N ASN A 198 4.34 11.63 -22.84
CA ASN A 198 4.06 11.12 -24.20
C ASN A 198 3.83 9.60 -24.25
N ASN A 199 3.69 8.94 -23.11
CA ASN A 199 3.48 7.50 -23.06
C ASN A 199 2.03 7.14 -23.38
N ARG A 200 1.79 6.61 -24.58
CA ARG A 200 0.46 6.16 -25.03
C ARG A 200 0.13 4.72 -24.65
N ASN A 201 1.10 3.98 -24.11
CA ASN A 201 0.96 2.57 -23.76
C ASN A 201 0.60 2.35 -22.29
N LEU A 202 0.45 3.42 -21.51
CA LEU A 202 0.17 3.36 -20.10
C LEU A 202 -1.22 2.74 -19.85
N GLN A 203 -1.23 1.62 -19.14
CA GLN A 203 -2.44 0.86 -18.80
C GLN A 203 -2.80 1.00 -17.34
N LYS A 204 -1.78 1.03 -16.46
CA LYS A 204 -1.96 1.24 -15.04
C LYS A 204 -1.03 2.35 -14.56
N PHE A 205 -1.60 3.32 -13.92
CA PHE A 205 -0.87 4.42 -13.33
C PHE A 205 -1.27 4.59 -11.86
N SER A 206 -0.29 4.49 -10.98
CA SER A 206 -0.47 4.69 -9.54
C SER A 206 0.57 5.66 -9.03
N LEU A 207 0.10 6.68 -8.31
CA LEU A 207 0.90 7.73 -7.72
C LEU A 207 0.41 7.96 -6.29
N PHE A 208 1.16 7.45 -5.31
CA PHE A 208 0.79 7.46 -3.90
C PHE A 208 1.86 8.08 -3.01
N GLY A 209 1.41 8.96 -2.13
CA GLY A 209 2.17 9.42 -0.97
C GLY A 209 2.04 8.47 0.21
N ASP A 210 2.35 8.97 1.38
CA ASP A 210 2.17 8.26 2.64
C ASP A 210 1.07 8.90 3.46
N ILE A 211 0.36 8.10 4.27
CA ILE A 211 -0.72 8.60 5.14
C ILE A 211 -0.22 9.56 6.22
N SER A 212 1.05 9.47 6.58
CA SER A 212 1.65 10.41 7.51
C SER A 212 1.48 11.87 7.08
N VAL A 213 1.18 12.10 5.79
CA VAL A 213 0.74 13.41 5.29
C VAL A 213 -0.56 13.86 5.97
N LEU A 214 -1.48 12.94 6.26
CA LEU A 214 -2.73 13.25 6.98
C LEU A 214 -2.49 13.59 8.44
N GLN A 215 -1.57 12.91 9.09
CA GLN A 215 -1.23 13.15 10.51
C GLN A 215 -0.71 14.56 10.75
N GLN A 216 0.00 15.10 9.78
CA GLN A 216 0.66 16.40 9.89
C GLN A 216 -0.20 17.57 9.37
N GLN A 217 -1.41 17.30 8.89
CA GLN A 217 -2.22 18.28 8.17
C GLN A 217 -2.88 19.38 9.01
N GLY A 218 -2.91 19.30 10.31
CA GLY A 218 -3.60 20.30 11.15
C GLY A 218 -3.23 21.76 10.84
N SER A 219 -2.06 22.03 10.22
CA SER A 219 -1.63 23.39 9.88
C SER A 219 -0.61 23.49 8.75
N LEU A 220 -0.14 22.38 8.16
CA LEU A 220 1.17 22.38 7.51
C LEU A 220 1.14 22.43 5.97
N SER A 221 0.18 21.79 5.30
CA SER A 221 0.31 21.57 3.85
C SER A 221 0.27 22.86 3.02
N ASN A 222 -0.78 23.67 3.14
CA ASN A 222 -0.94 24.87 2.31
C ASN A 222 0.07 25.95 2.63
N THR A 223 0.42 26.11 3.91
CA THR A 223 1.37 27.14 4.36
C THR A 223 2.80 26.82 3.90
N TYR A 224 3.20 25.56 3.89
CA TYR A 224 4.54 25.16 3.48
C TYR A 224 4.69 25.04 1.96
N LEU A 225 3.68 24.56 1.24
CA LEU A 225 3.68 24.57 -0.22
C LEU A 225 3.80 26.00 -0.77
N SER A 226 3.08 26.96 -0.19
CA SER A 226 3.22 28.38 -0.58
C SER A 226 4.61 28.96 -0.28
N LYS A 227 5.34 28.43 0.72
CA LYS A 227 6.73 28.82 0.97
C LYS A 227 7.71 28.19 -0.04
N VAL A 228 7.43 27.00 -0.52
CA VAL A 228 8.29 26.28 -1.49
C VAL A 228 8.03 26.72 -2.91
N ASP A 229 6.78 26.99 -3.28
CA ASP A 229 6.33 27.46 -4.58
C ASP A 229 5.43 28.71 -4.44
N PRO A 230 6.01 29.88 -4.08
CA PRO A 230 5.24 31.11 -3.79
C PRO A 230 4.37 31.57 -4.95
N ASP A 231 4.82 31.34 -6.17
CA ASP A 231 4.11 31.72 -7.39
C ASP A 231 3.11 30.63 -7.85
N GLY A 232 3.09 29.48 -7.23
CA GLY A 232 2.28 28.32 -7.62
C GLY A 232 2.61 27.77 -9.01
N LYS A 233 3.76 28.10 -9.57
CA LYS A 233 4.12 27.73 -10.95
C LYS A 233 4.44 26.25 -11.09
N LYS A 234 5.19 25.68 -10.15
CA LYS A 234 5.55 24.25 -10.17
C LYS A 234 4.31 23.37 -9.98
N ILE A 235 3.44 23.73 -9.03
CA ILE A 235 2.20 23.02 -8.77
C ILE A 235 1.30 23.06 -10.00
N LYS A 236 1.09 24.22 -10.61
CA LYS A 236 0.32 24.35 -11.86
C LYS A 236 0.93 23.53 -13.01
N GLN A 237 2.25 23.49 -13.11
CA GLN A 237 2.95 22.67 -14.10
C GLN A 237 2.71 21.19 -13.86
N ILE A 238 2.73 20.73 -12.60
CA ILE A 238 2.43 19.35 -12.22
C ILE A 238 1.00 18.98 -12.63
N GLN A 239 0.02 19.82 -12.28
CA GLN A 239 -1.40 19.63 -12.62
C GLN A 239 -1.60 19.57 -14.14
N GLN A 240 -1.02 20.50 -14.89
CA GLN A 240 -1.08 20.48 -16.37
C GLN A 240 -0.46 19.23 -16.98
N LEU A 241 0.70 18.79 -16.49
CA LEU A 241 1.34 17.56 -16.96
C LEU A 241 0.51 16.33 -16.63
N PHE A 242 -0.13 16.29 -15.47
CA PHE A 242 -1.04 15.21 -15.10
C PHE A 242 -2.24 15.14 -16.06
N GLU A 243 -2.88 16.26 -16.34
CA GLU A 243 -3.98 16.37 -17.31
C GLU A 243 -3.53 15.98 -18.73
N GLU A 244 -2.34 16.40 -19.16
CA GLU A 244 -1.78 15.97 -20.45
C GLU A 244 -1.55 14.45 -20.51
N ILE A 245 -1.06 13.83 -19.43
CA ILE A 245 -0.88 12.38 -19.35
C ILE A 245 -2.22 11.68 -19.48
N LEU A 246 -3.25 12.15 -18.78
CA LEU A 246 -4.60 11.59 -18.87
C LEU A 246 -5.17 11.72 -20.30
N SER A 247 -4.98 12.86 -20.94
CA SER A 247 -5.46 13.10 -22.31
C SER A 247 -4.71 12.27 -23.37
N ASN A 248 -3.42 12.03 -23.16
CA ASN A 248 -2.57 11.25 -24.06
C ASN A 248 -2.71 9.73 -23.87
N SER A 249 -3.16 9.28 -22.69
CA SER A 249 -3.32 7.87 -22.36
C SER A 249 -4.51 7.27 -23.09
N ARG A 250 -4.26 6.32 -24.00
CA ARG A 250 -5.31 5.67 -24.79
C ARG A 250 -5.72 4.29 -24.29
N GLN A 251 -4.94 3.70 -23.41
CA GLN A 251 -5.12 2.33 -22.93
C GLN A 251 -5.25 2.26 -21.42
N LEU A 252 -5.46 3.41 -20.75
CA LEU A 252 -5.52 3.47 -19.30
C LEU A 252 -6.79 2.76 -18.80
N LYS A 253 -6.60 1.77 -17.93
CA LYS A 253 -7.65 0.98 -17.29
C LYS A 253 -7.63 1.11 -15.78
N TRP A 254 -6.53 1.63 -15.25
CA TRP A 254 -6.27 1.72 -13.82
C TRP A 254 -5.63 3.05 -13.49
N LEU A 255 -6.34 3.86 -12.75
CA LEU A 255 -5.83 5.13 -12.22
C LEU A 255 -5.97 5.13 -10.70
N SER A 256 -4.87 5.36 -10.02
CA SER A 256 -4.84 5.35 -8.57
C SER A 256 -3.95 6.49 -8.07
N CYS A 257 -4.56 7.50 -7.48
CA CYS A 257 -3.87 8.64 -6.88
C CYS A 257 -4.33 8.81 -5.44
N GLY A 258 -3.39 9.03 -4.54
CA GLY A 258 -3.73 9.26 -3.15
C GLY A 258 -2.58 9.82 -2.34
N PHE A 259 -2.90 10.65 -1.37
CA PHE A 259 -1.94 11.27 -0.43
C PHE A 259 -0.77 11.98 -1.11
N MET A 260 -0.98 12.43 -2.34
CA MET A 260 -0.07 13.24 -3.12
C MET A 260 -0.61 14.65 -3.18
N LEU A 261 0.12 15.58 -2.58
CA LEU A 261 -0.32 16.98 -2.44
C LEU A 261 -0.59 17.65 -3.78
N GLU A 262 -1.80 18.15 -3.96
CA GLU A 262 -2.24 19.04 -5.04
C GLU A 262 -1.98 18.55 -6.49
N ILE A 263 -1.88 17.24 -6.73
CA ILE A 263 -1.70 16.72 -8.10
C ILE A 263 -3.03 16.62 -8.84
N VAL A 264 -4.04 16.02 -8.19
CA VAL A 264 -5.35 15.83 -8.76
C VAL A 264 -6.22 17.05 -8.46
N THR A 265 -6.87 17.58 -9.49
CA THR A 265 -7.83 18.68 -9.37
C THR A 265 -9.24 18.19 -9.72
N PRO A 266 -10.30 18.93 -9.37
CA PRO A 266 -11.67 18.59 -9.77
C PRO A 266 -11.85 18.47 -11.28
N THR A 267 -11.01 19.12 -12.08
CA THR A 267 -11.05 19.09 -13.55
C THR A 267 -10.18 18.01 -14.18
N SER A 268 -9.32 17.36 -13.41
CA SER A 268 -8.34 16.40 -13.96
C SER A 268 -8.99 15.26 -14.75
N LEU A 269 -10.10 14.70 -14.26
CA LEU A 269 -10.79 13.59 -14.92
C LEU A 269 -11.47 14.00 -16.23
N SER A 270 -11.84 15.27 -16.40
CA SER A 270 -12.42 15.77 -17.64
C SER A 270 -11.45 15.73 -18.82
N SER A 271 -10.15 15.65 -18.55
CA SER A 271 -9.10 15.45 -19.55
C SER A 271 -9.08 14.04 -20.17
N LEU A 272 -9.71 13.04 -19.50
CA LEU A 272 -9.86 11.70 -20.07
C LEU A 272 -10.87 11.70 -21.21
N SER A 273 -10.52 11.07 -22.34
CA SER A 273 -11.48 10.84 -23.41
C SER A 273 -12.59 9.87 -22.96
N ASN A 274 -13.80 10.00 -23.51
CA ASN A 274 -14.90 9.09 -23.18
C ASN A 274 -14.56 7.62 -23.48
N ALA A 275 -13.79 7.37 -24.54
CA ALA A 275 -13.35 6.02 -24.88
C ALA A 275 -12.50 5.39 -23.77
N VAL A 276 -11.61 6.17 -23.15
CA VAL A 276 -10.75 5.70 -22.03
C VAL A 276 -11.56 5.60 -20.75
N ALA A 277 -12.40 6.59 -20.45
CA ALA A 277 -13.27 6.54 -19.28
C ALA A 277 -14.16 5.28 -19.29
N ASN A 278 -14.72 4.94 -20.44
CA ASN A 278 -15.56 3.74 -20.59
C ASN A 278 -14.78 2.42 -20.40
N THR A 279 -13.48 2.40 -20.58
CA THR A 279 -12.65 1.19 -20.36
C THR A 279 -11.97 1.13 -19.01
N MET A 280 -12.17 2.14 -18.18
CA MET A 280 -11.58 2.20 -16.84
C MET A 280 -12.19 1.14 -15.93
N GLU A 281 -11.33 0.31 -15.33
CA GLU A 281 -11.70 -0.79 -14.44
C GLU A 281 -11.53 -0.42 -12.96
N HIS A 282 -10.57 0.45 -12.67
CA HIS A 282 -10.27 0.92 -11.31
C HIS A 282 -9.99 2.42 -11.27
N LEU A 283 -10.61 3.08 -10.32
CA LEU A 283 -10.39 4.49 -10.03
C LEU A 283 -10.22 4.69 -8.52
N SER A 284 -9.09 5.25 -8.13
CA SER A 284 -8.82 5.67 -6.75
C SER A 284 -8.36 7.13 -6.73
N LEU A 285 -9.09 7.94 -6.00
CA LEU A 285 -8.83 9.38 -5.83
C LEU A 285 -8.89 9.70 -4.34
N LEU A 286 -7.76 9.50 -3.66
CA LEU A 286 -7.61 9.74 -2.22
C LEU A 286 -6.69 10.94 -1.96
N ASP A 287 -6.80 11.94 -2.79
CA ASP A 287 -6.14 13.22 -2.55
C ASP A 287 -7.01 14.04 -1.59
N ASN A 288 -6.47 14.36 -0.45
CA ASN A 288 -7.20 14.98 0.66
C ASN A 288 -6.97 16.47 0.79
N ASN A 289 -6.21 17.06 -0.12
CA ASN A 289 -5.81 18.47 -0.01
C ASN A 289 -6.61 19.39 -0.94
N ILE A 290 -7.95 19.26 -0.91
CA ILE A 290 -8.82 20.11 -1.71
C ILE A 290 -9.32 21.26 -0.86
N PRO A 291 -9.01 22.52 -1.20
CA PRO A 291 -9.56 23.68 -0.50
C PRO A 291 -11.07 23.78 -0.74
N GLY A 292 -11.82 23.96 0.32
CA GLY A 292 -13.27 24.20 0.26
C GLY A 292 -14.13 22.93 0.08
N ASN A 293 -15.34 23.13 -0.44
CA ASN A 293 -16.36 22.08 -0.62
C ASN A 293 -16.24 21.34 -1.98
N SER A 294 -15.13 21.46 -2.69
CA SER A 294 -14.98 20.83 -3.99
C SER A 294 -14.70 19.33 -3.86
N THR A 295 -15.31 18.54 -4.73
CA THR A 295 -15.10 17.11 -4.85
C THR A 295 -14.18 16.81 -6.02
N LEU A 296 -13.37 15.74 -5.94
CA LEU A 296 -12.50 15.33 -7.04
C LEU A 296 -13.24 14.70 -8.22
N ILE A 297 -14.43 14.17 -7.97
CA ILE A 297 -15.28 13.56 -8.97
C ILE A 297 -16.74 13.88 -8.66
N THR A 298 -17.51 14.15 -9.70
CA THR A 298 -18.96 14.37 -9.60
C THR A 298 -19.74 13.14 -10.08
N ALA A 299 -21.03 13.06 -9.74
CA ALA A 299 -21.89 11.98 -10.23
C ALA A 299 -21.96 11.95 -11.76
N VAL A 300 -22.02 13.13 -12.40
CA VAL A 300 -22.02 13.26 -13.87
C VAL A 300 -20.75 12.73 -14.51
N GLU A 301 -19.61 12.99 -13.89
CA GLU A 301 -18.35 12.41 -14.38
C GLU A 301 -18.31 10.89 -14.19
N LEU A 302 -18.86 10.38 -13.09
CA LEU A 302 -18.91 8.96 -12.80
C LEU A 302 -19.75 8.18 -13.84
N GLU A 303 -20.77 8.79 -14.44
CA GLU A 303 -21.57 8.18 -15.53
C GLU A 303 -20.72 7.68 -16.71
N ARG A 304 -19.56 8.30 -16.95
CA ARG A 304 -18.64 7.92 -18.04
C ARG A 304 -17.89 6.62 -17.77
N PHE A 305 -17.79 6.18 -16.51
CA PHE A 305 -16.98 5.04 -16.07
C PHE A 305 -17.81 3.75 -15.99
N VAL A 306 -18.42 3.36 -17.11
CA VAL A 306 -19.41 2.25 -17.17
C VAL A 306 -18.82 0.87 -16.79
N ASN A 307 -17.53 0.65 -16.96
CA ASN A 307 -16.84 -0.62 -16.66
C ASN A 307 -16.09 -0.63 -15.33
N LEU A 308 -16.43 0.25 -14.40
CA LEU A 308 -15.74 0.38 -13.14
C LEU A 308 -16.06 -0.78 -12.19
N HIS A 309 -15.04 -1.55 -11.81
CA HIS A 309 -15.16 -2.67 -10.86
C HIS A 309 -14.74 -2.27 -9.45
N SER A 310 -13.85 -1.30 -9.32
CA SER A 310 -13.30 -0.85 -8.05
C SER A 310 -13.21 0.68 -8.00
N LEU A 311 -13.73 1.25 -6.92
CA LEU A 311 -13.72 2.68 -6.66
C LEU A 311 -13.15 2.94 -5.27
N ALA A 312 -12.26 3.93 -5.13
CA ALA A 312 -11.76 4.40 -3.85
C ALA A 312 -11.85 5.92 -3.78
N LEU A 313 -12.51 6.43 -2.74
CA LEU A 313 -12.78 7.87 -2.55
C LEU A 313 -12.71 8.23 -1.07
N ASP A 314 -12.59 9.54 -0.79
CA ASP A 314 -13.00 10.08 0.49
C ASP A 314 -14.52 9.86 0.69
N PHE A 315 -14.92 9.46 1.89
CA PHE A 315 -16.32 9.16 2.18
C PHE A 315 -17.24 10.36 1.92
N CYS A 316 -16.80 11.57 2.25
CA CYS A 316 -17.58 12.80 2.03
C CYS A 316 -17.80 13.12 0.54
N ASP A 317 -16.98 12.56 -0.34
CA ASP A 317 -17.15 12.69 -1.79
C ASP A 317 -18.09 11.63 -2.38
N PHE A 318 -18.37 10.55 -1.64
CA PHE A 318 -19.27 9.50 -2.08
C PHE A 318 -20.73 9.86 -1.80
N THR A 319 -21.41 10.46 -2.77
CA THR A 319 -22.76 10.98 -2.62
C THR A 319 -23.84 9.94 -2.92
N ALA A 320 -25.09 10.24 -2.47
CA ALA A 320 -26.28 9.45 -2.82
C ALA A 320 -26.52 9.39 -4.34
N GLU A 321 -26.19 10.45 -5.08
CA GLU A 321 -26.29 10.47 -6.55
C GLU A 321 -25.29 9.51 -7.20
N MET A 322 -24.04 9.48 -6.70
CA MET A 322 -23.05 8.51 -7.19
C MET A 322 -23.50 7.08 -6.96
N ALA A 323 -24.10 6.79 -5.79
CA ALA A 323 -24.64 5.47 -5.52
C ALA A 323 -25.77 5.09 -6.50
N ARG A 324 -26.61 6.05 -6.92
CA ARG A 324 -27.63 5.83 -7.94
C ARG A 324 -27.02 5.55 -9.31
N VAL A 325 -26.02 6.34 -9.73
CA VAL A 325 -25.28 6.13 -10.99
C VAL A 325 -24.69 4.72 -11.04
N LEU A 326 -24.03 4.29 -9.97
CA LEU A 326 -23.44 2.96 -9.89
C LEU A 326 -24.48 1.83 -9.89
N THR A 327 -25.74 2.12 -9.54
CA THR A 327 -26.85 1.15 -9.62
C THR A 327 -27.58 1.15 -10.97
N ASP A 328 -27.29 2.08 -11.86
CA ASP A 328 -27.87 2.11 -13.21
C ASP A 328 -27.49 0.84 -13.99
N SER A 329 -28.41 0.38 -14.86
CA SER A 329 -28.26 -0.79 -15.72
C SER A 329 -27.07 -0.72 -16.67
N ASN A 330 -26.66 0.49 -17.04
CA ASN A 330 -25.54 0.72 -17.96
C ASN A 330 -24.17 0.46 -17.32
N HIS A 331 -24.07 0.48 -15.99
CA HIS A 331 -22.80 0.24 -15.28
C HIS A 331 -22.62 -1.25 -14.95
N VAL A 332 -21.40 -1.73 -15.10
CA VAL A 332 -21.00 -3.04 -14.60
C VAL A 332 -21.14 -3.04 -13.06
N PRO A 333 -21.59 -4.16 -12.46
CA PRO A 333 -21.69 -4.25 -11.01
C PRO A 333 -20.36 -3.96 -10.32
N LEU A 334 -20.36 -2.96 -9.43
CA LEU A 334 -19.18 -2.63 -8.62
C LEU A 334 -18.86 -3.81 -7.70
N GLN A 335 -17.59 -4.19 -7.63
CA GLN A 335 -17.14 -5.28 -6.77
C GLN A 335 -16.57 -4.77 -5.46
N ARG A 336 -15.87 -3.64 -5.51
CA ARG A 336 -15.23 -3.06 -4.33
C ARG A 336 -15.38 -1.54 -4.28
N LEU A 337 -15.73 -1.07 -3.10
CA LEU A 337 -15.72 0.33 -2.73
C LEU A 337 -14.82 0.51 -1.51
N SER A 338 -13.77 1.30 -1.65
CA SER A 338 -12.88 1.65 -0.55
C SER A 338 -13.12 3.11 -0.15
N LEU A 339 -13.35 3.35 1.11
CA LEU A 339 -13.73 4.66 1.63
C LEU A 339 -12.74 5.10 2.71
N LEU A 340 -12.15 6.27 2.50
CA LEU A 340 -11.40 6.96 3.52
C LEU A 340 -12.34 7.89 4.30
N VAL A 341 -12.42 7.70 5.60
CA VAL A 341 -13.18 8.58 6.49
C VAL A 341 -12.17 9.34 7.35
N HIS A 342 -12.00 10.61 7.07
CA HIS A 342 -11.04 11.44 7.77
C HIS A 342 -11.72 12.58 8.52
N ASN A 343 -11.33 12.86 9.76
CA ASN A 343 -11.94 13.89 10.59
C ASN A 343 -11.94 15.28 9.94
N VAL A 344 -10.85 15.66 9.27
CA VAL A 344 -10.77 16.96 8.58
C VAL A 344 -11.80 17.04 7.45
N SER A 345 -11.97 15.98 6.67
CA SER A 345 -13.00 15.94 5.62
C SER A 345 -14.40 16.07 6.20
N VAL A 346 -14.69 15.37 7.29
CA VAL A 346 -16.00 15.42 7.96
C VAL A 346 -16.28 16.79 8.56
N MET A 347 -15.26 17.50 9.05
CA MET A 347 -15.42 18.87 9.58
C MET A 347 -15.66 19.92 8.49
N HIS A 348 -15.08 19.74 7.31
CA HIS A 348 -15.16 20.71 6.22
C HIS A 348 -16.24 20.41 5.18
N LYS A 349 -16.60 19.14 5.02
CA LYS A 349 -17.63 18.66 4.09
C LYS A 349 -18.84 18.15 4.86
N SER A 350 -20.05 18.49 4.41
CA SER A 350 -21.26 18.00 5.05
C SER A 350 -21.47 16.50 4.80
N LEU A 351 -21.97 15.80 5.81
CA LEU A 351 -22.45 14.41 5.69
C LEU A 351 -23.89 14.31 5.14
N ASP A 352 -24.55 15.43 4.83
CA ASP A 352 -25.96 15.45 4.43
C ASP A 352 -26.23 14.73 3.11
N ASN A 353 -25.28 14.73 2.20
CA ASN A 353 -25.40 14.10 0.88
C ASN A 353 -24.94 12.63 0.83
N MET A 354 -24.61 12.04 1.97
CA MET A 354 -24.13 10.65 2.01
C MET A 354 -25.24 9.66 1.62
N PRO A 355 -24.89 8.48 1.08
CA PRO A 355 -25.85 7.44 0.78
C PRO A 355 -26.57 6.95 2.03
N ASN A 356 -27.89 6.85 1.96
CA ASN A 356 -28.71 6.25 3.00
C ASN A 356 -28.74 4.71 2.86
N ASP A 357 -29.37 4.03 3.80
CA ASP A 357 -29.43 2.57 3.83
C ASP A 357 -30.06 1.93 2.57
N GLU A 358 -31.04 2.59 1.95
CA GLU A 358 -31.67 2.10 0.71
C GLU A 358 -30.69 2.15 -0.49
N HIS A 359 -29.81 3.13 -0.56
CA HIS A 359 -28.78 3.19 -1.58
C HIS A 359 -27.78 2.02 -1.42
N TRP A 360 -27.38 1.71 -0.19
CA TRP A 360 -26.52 0.57 0.11
C TRP A 360 -27.17 -0.77 -0.23
N LYS A 361 -28.47 -0.91 0.05
CA LYS A 361 -29.26 -2.08 -0.37
C LYS A 361 -29.30 -2.23 -1.89
N ALA A 362 -29.50 -1.13 -2.61
CA ALA A 362 -29.53 -1.14 -4.07
C ALA A 362 -28.19 -1.60 -4.66
N LEU A 363 -27.07 -1.07 -4.17
CA LEU A 363 -25.72 -1.48 -4.57
C LEU A 363 -25.48 -2.98 -4.30
N SER A 364 -25.84 -3.45 -3.10
CA SER A 364 -25.67 -4.86 -2.71
C SER A 364 -26.57 -5.82 -3.51
N ARG A 365 -27.77 -5.38 -3.92
CA ARG A 365 -28.67 -6.17 -4.80
C ARG A 365 -28.12 -6.27 -6.22
N LYS A 366 -27.50 -5.19 -6.73
CA LYS A 366 -26.92 -5.20 -8.07
C LYS A 366 -25.70 -6.12 -8.16
N SER A 367 -24.91 -6.22 -7.09
CA SER A 367 -23.70 -7.04 -7.05
C SER A 367 -23.63 -7.85 -5.76
N THR A 368 -23.74 -9.17 -5.86
CA THR A 368 -23.57 -10.08 -4.72
C THR A 368 -22.11 -10.13 -4.22
N SER A 369 -21.16 -9.82 -5.11
CA SER A 369 -19.73 -9.73 -4.79
C SER A 369 -19.30 -8.37 -4.26
N PHE A 370 -20.22 -7.40 -4.15
CA PHE A 370 -19.91 -6.07 -3.65
C PHE A 370 -19.41 -6.11 -2.21
N ARG A 371 -18.28 -5.47 -1.96
CA ARG A 371 -17.66 -5.34 -0.64
C ARG A 371 -17.19 -3.91 -0.40
N VAL A 372 -17.29 -3.50 0.86
CA VAL A 372 -16.88 -2.17 1.31
C VAL A 372 -15.69 -2.30 2.27
N TYR A 373 -14.68 -1.50 2.04
CA TYR A 373 -13.51 -1.35 2.88
C TYR A 373 -13.51 0.08 3.44
N ILE A 374 -13.38 0.23 4.73
CA ILE A 374 -13.36 1.53 5.40
C ILE A 374 -12.02 1.70 6.12
N MET A 375 -11.36 2.81 5.86
CA MET A 375 -10.29 3.33 6.69
C MET A 375 -10.76 4.59 7.39
N ALA A 376 -10.87 4.52 8.69
CA ALA A 376 -11.32 5.62 9.55
C ALA A 376 -10.10 6.24 10.23
N PHE A 377 -9.84 7.49 9.93
CA PHE A 377 -8.67 8.21 10.37
C PHE A 377 -9.08 9.35 11.31
N ASP A 378 -8.72 9.18 12.58
CA ASP A 378 -8.94 10.15 13.65
C ASP A 378 -10.39 10.66 13.75
N ILE A 379 -11.36 9.78 13.51
CA ILE A 379 -12.78 10.09 13.42
C ILE A 379 -13.46 9.97 14.79
N LYS A 380 -14.35 10.91 15.10
CA LYS A 380 -15.15 10.84 16.31
C LYS A 380 -16.18 9.71 16.22
N SER A 381 -16.37 8.99 17.32
CA SER A 381 -17.34 7.89 17.42
C SER A 381 -18.75 8.30 17.01
N GLU A 382 -19.18 9.52 17.34
CA GLU A 382 -20.52 10.05 16.96
C GLU A 382 -20.71 10.16 15.45
N ASP A 383 -19.67 10.58 14.72
CA ASP A 383 -19.74 10.71 13.27
C ASP A 383 -19.65 9.33 12.61
N MET A 384 -18.83 8.44 13.18
CA MET A 384 -18.75 7.06 12.72
C MET A 384 -20.09 6.33 12.84
N LEU A 385 -20.84 6.54 13.91
CA LEU A 385 -22.20 6.00 14.08
C LEU A 385 -23.18 6.50 13.02
N LYS A 386 -23.02 7.73 12.52
CA LYS A 386 -23.83 8.25 11.42
C LYS A 386 -23.47 7.61 10.07
N ILE A 387 -22.20 7.29 9.87
CA ILE A 387 -21.65 6.73 8.62
C ILE A 387 -22.00 5.25 8.48
N LEU A 388 -21.86 4.47 9.54
CA LEU A 388 -22.10 3.03 9.52
C LEU A 388 -23.60 2.73 9.39
N LYS A 389 -24.03 2.32 8.17
CA LYS A 389 -25.41 1.90 7.89
C LYS A 389 -25.52 0.38 7.87
N PRO A 390 -26.66 -0.20 8.32
CA PRO A 390 -26.81 -1.66 8.45
C PRO A 390 -26.61 -2.45 7.14
N SER A 391 -26.92 -1.83 6.01
CA SER A 391 -26.86 -2.51 4.70
C SER A 391 -25.52 -2.39 3.98
N ILE A 392 -24.52 -1.79 4.60
CA ILE A 392 -23.14 -1.78 4.06
C ILE A 392 -22.57 -3.21 4.14
N PRO A 393 -22.13 -3.81 3.02
CA PRO A 393 -21.45 -5.10 3.06
C PRO A 393 -19.98 -4.90 3.47
N LEU A 394 -19.78 -4.50 4.73
CA LEU A 394 -18.47 -4.16 5.29
C LEU A 394 -17.63 -5.42 5.46
N GLU A 395 -16.53 -5.51 4.72
CA GLU A 395 -15.59 -6.62 4.79
C GLU A 395 -14.36 -6.29 5.62
N ARG A 396 -13.89 -5.03 5.52
CA ARG A 396 -12.68 -4.60 6.23
C ARG A 396 -12.87 -3.22 6.81
N ILE A 397 -12.40 -3.06 8.04
CA ILE A 397 -12.35 -1.77 8.70
C ILE A 397 -11.04 -1.61 9.45
N HIS A 398 -10.44 -0.45 9.28
CA HIS A 398 -9.21 -0.03 9.93
C HIS A 398 -9.45 1.32 10.60
N PHE A 399 -9.26 1.37 11.90
CA PHE A 399 -9.25 2.60 12.68
C PHE A 399 -7.81 2.98 12.97
N ASP A 400 -7.47 4.22 12.66
CA ASP A 400 -6.17 4.80 12.93
C ASP A 400 -6.39 6.13 13.66
N SER A 401 -5.98 6.21 14.92
CA SER A 401 -6.35 7.28 15.85
C SER A 401 -5.11 7.94 16.44
N TYR A 402 -5.07 9.28 16.39
CA TYR A 402 -4.00 10.09 16.96
C TYR A 402 -4.51 11.09 18.00
N ILE A 403 -5.77 11.51 17.86
CA ILE A 403 -6.39 12.51 18.73
C ILE A 403 -7.64 11.94 19.41
N THR A 404 -8.38 11.08 18.69
CA THR A 404 -9.65 10.53 19.16
C THR A 404 -9.59 9.02 19.23
N CYS A 405 -10.10 8.44 20.34
CA CYS A 405 -10.18 7.00 20.51
C CYS A 405 -11.53 6.46 20.03
N VAL A 406 -11.52 5.26 19.50
CA VAL A 406 -12.73 4.51 19.15
C VAL A 406 -13.39 4.00 20.43
N SER A 407 -14.69 4.21 20.57
CA SER A 407 -15.44 3.70 21.72
C SER A 407 -15.87 2.24 21.53
N GLY A 408 -16.07 1.53 22.64
CA GLY A 408 -16.60 0.15 22.64
C GLY A 408 -17.94 0.00 21.93
N ALA A 409 -18.78 1.06 21.97
CA ALA A 409 -20.06 1.11 21.25
C ALA A 409 -19.91 0.91 19.73
N ILE A 410 -18.84 1.41 19.12
CA ILE A 410 -18.53 1.18 17.70
C ILE A 410 -18.21 -0.29 17.45
N GLY A 411 -17.39 -0.92 18.30
CA GLY A 411 -17.07 -2.34 18.20
C GLY A 411 -18.31 -3.23 18.30
N ASP A 412 -19.20 -2.94 19.24
CA ASP A 412 -20.48 -3.67 19.41
C ASP A 412 -21.39 -3.45 18.20
N LEU A 413 -21.55 -2.22 17.71
CA LEU A 413 -22.32 -1.92 16.50
C LEU A 413 -21.79 -2.73 15.30
N ILE A 414 -20.48 -2.71 15.07
CA ILE A 414 -19.84 -3.43 13.96
C ILE A 414 -20.10 -4.92 14.07
N SER A 415 -19.93 -5.50 15.26
CA SER A 415 -20.15 -6.93 15.49
C SER A 415 -21.59 -7.38 15.22
N ARG A 416 -22.58 -6.50 15.51
CA ARG A 416 -24.02 -6.79 15.29
C ARG A 416 -24.45 -6.61 13.84
N GLN A 417 -23.91 -5.57 13.15
CA GLN A 417 -24.40 -5.22 11.80
C GLN A 417 -23.67 -5.98 10.69
N TYR A 418 -22.39 -6.32 10.88
CA TYR A 418 -21.51 -6.80 9.81
C TYR A 418 -20.99 -8.23 10.01
N ASP A 419 -21.63 -8.99 10.87
CA ASP A 419 -21.28 -10.39 11.24
C ASP A 419 -21.06 -11.29 10.02
N LYS A 420 -21.80 -11.07 8.93
CA LYS A 420 -21.79 -11.90 7.72
C LYS A 420 -20.62 -11.64 6.79
N PHE A 421 -20.02 -10.46 6.85
CA PHE A 421 -19.05 -10.01 5.86
C PHE A 421 -17.69 -9.67 6.44
N LEU A 422 -17.61 -9.26 7.70
CA LEU A 422 -16.39 -8.75 8.31
C LEU A 422 -15.30 -9.82 8.37
N THR A 423 -14.17 -9.53 7.74
CA THR A 423 -12.99 -10.39 7.71
C THR A 423 -11.78 -9.77 8.38
N HIS A 424 -11.67 -8.44 8.38
CA HIS A 424 -10.53 -7.71 8.94
C HIS A 424 -11.02 -6.59 9.85
N PHE A 425 -10.48 -6.58 11.06
CA PHE A 425 -10.72 -5.54 12.04
C PHE A 425 -9.38 -5.09 12.63
N ILE A 426 -9.05 -3.81 12.45
CA ILE A 426 -7.76 -3.24 12.85
C ILE A 426 -8.04 -2.00 13.69
N LEU A 427 -7.46 -1.97 14.88
CA LEU A 427 -7.46 -0.82 15.79
C LEU A 427 -6.02 -0.36 16.01
N MET A 428 -5.74 0.87 15.64
CA MET A 428 -4.48 1.54 15.95
C MET A 428 -4.77 2.83 16.71
N ASN A 429 -4.06 3.05 17.77
CA ASN A 429 -4.17 4.25 18.58
C ASN A 429 -2.78 4.69 19.06
N ASP A 430 -2.35 5.82 18.58
CA ASP A 430 -1.11 6.48 18.99
C ASP A 430 -1.38 7.61 20.02
N VAL A 431 -2.61 7.70 20.54
CA VAL A 431 -2.97 8.66 21.58
C VAL A 431 -2.34 8.21 22.89
N ILE A 432 -1.30 8.89 23.30
CA ILE A 432 -0.67 8.68 24.61
C ILE A 432 -1.36 9.59 25.62
N ASP A 433 -2.27 9.03 26.41
CA ASP A 433 -2.77 9.71 27.59
C ASP A 433 -1.97 9.24 28.83
N THR A 434 -1.75 10.14 29.78
CA THR A 434 -1.07 9.86 31.05
C THR A 434 -1.80 8.82 31.92
N SER A 435 -3.05 8.49 31.59
CA SER A 435 -3.88 7.49 32.28
C SER A 435 -3.72 6.05 31.77
N GLY A 436 -2.95 5.83 30.70
CA GLY A 436 -2.79 4.54 30.02
C GLY A 436 -3.62 4.41 28.74
N PHE A 437 -3.61 3.21 28.15
CA PHE A 437 -4.40 2.94 26.96
C PHE A 437 -5.90 2.87 27.26
N PRO A 438 -6.77 3.36 26.34
CA PRO A 438 -8.21 3.27 26.50
C PRO A 438 -8.67 1.81 26.51
N ASP A 439 -9.55 1.47 27.44
CA ASP A 439 -10.25 0.19 27.46
C ASP A 439 -11.54 0.32 26.66
N LEU A 440 -11.77 -0.62 25.74
CA LEU A 440 -13.00 -0.70 24.96
C LEU A 440 -14.17 -1.28 25.76
N SER A 441 -13.90 -1.96 26.86
CA SER A 441 -14.91 -2.58 27.69
C SER A 441 -15.38 -1.63 28.80
N ASP A 442 -16.60 -1.14 28.71
CA ASP A 442 -17.27 -0.45 29.81
C ASP A 442 -17.57 -1.42 30.98
N ASN A 443 -17.61 -2.70 30.69
CA ASN A 443 -17.87 -3.77 31.64
C ASN A 443 -17.03 -5.02 31.28
N ARG A 444 -16.24 -5.52 32.21
CA ARG A 444 -15.38 -6.71 32.02
C ARG A 444 -16.12 -7.95 31.52
N ASN A 445 -17.44 -8.04 31.75
CA ASN A 445 -18.26 -9.18 31.35
C ASN A 445 -18.71 -9.15 29.87
N GLU A 446 -18.62 -7.99 29.20
CA GLU A 446 -19.08 -7.80 27.83
C GLU A 446 -18.01 -7.08 26.97
N ASP A 447 -16.87 -7.73 26.78
CA ASP A 447 -15.80 -7.19 25.94
C ASP A 447 -16.23 -7.15 24.47
N PRO A 448 -16.21 -5.97 23.82
CA PRO A 448 -16.62 -5.81 22.41
C PRO A 448 -15.78 -6.64 21.44
N LEU A 449 -14.50 -6.91 21.74
CA LEU A 449 -13.63 -7.70 20.88
C LEU A 449 -13.96 -9.19 20.96
N VAL A 450 -14.31 -9.68 22.14
CA VAL A 450 -14.80 -11.07 22.31
C VAL A 450 -16.14 -11.24 21.59
N LEU A 451 -17.07 -10.28 21.75
CA LEU A 451 -18.33 -10.29 21.02
C LEU A 451 -18.14 -10.22 19.50
N LEU A 452 -17.19 -9.42 19.04
CA LEU A 452 -16.79 -9.35 17.63
C LEU A 452 -16.29 -10.72 17.14
N ALA A 453 -15.38 -11.35 17.87
CA ALA A 453 -14.86 -12.67 17.52
C ALA A 453 -15.96 -13.74 17.54
N TRP A 454 -16.91 -13.66 18.44
CA TRP A 454 -18.02 -14.61 18.53
C TRP A 454 -19.01 -14.46 17.37
N ARG A 455 -19.44 -13.25 17.03
CA ARG A 455 -20.46 -12.98 16.00
C ARG A 455 -19.87 -13.06 14.59
N CYS A 456 -18.71 -12.45 14.36
CA CYS A 456 -18.09 -12.36 13.04
C CYS A 456 -17.34 -13.64 12.66
N THR A 457 -18.08 -14.64 12.18
CA THR A 457 -17.53 -15.97 11.89
C THR A 457 -16.50 -15.99 10.76
N LYS A 458 -16.43 -14.95 9.94
CA LYS A 458 -15.44 -14.81 8.85
C LYS A 458 -14.21 -14.00 9.24
N LEU A 459 -14.12 -13.56 10.49
CA LEU A 459 -12.99 -12.78 10.97
C LEU A 459 -11.70 -13.60 10.85
N SER A 460 -10.80 -13.12 9.99
CA SER A 460 -9.53 -13.78 9.68
C SER A 460 -8.31 -12.96 10.10
N LEU A 461 -8.50 -11.65 10.32
CA LEU A 461 -7.47 -10.75 10.80
C LEU A 461 -8.03 -9.85 11.91
N LEU A 462 -7.37 -9.86 13.05
CA LEU A 462 -7.58 -8.95 14.16
C LEU A 462 -6.24 -8.37 14.58
N ALA A 463 -6.11 -7.05 14.54
CA ALA A 463 -4.90 -6.35 14.94
C ALA A 463 -5.25 -5.21 15.89
N ILE A 464 -4.54 -5.10 17.01
CA ILE A 464 -4.82 -4.16 18.07
C ILE A 464 -3.51 -3.56 18.57
N HIS A 465 -3.45 -2.23 18.58
CA HIS A 465 -2.38 -1.46 19.13
C HIS A 465 -2.93 -0.23 19.87
N GLY A 466 -2.39 0.07 21.03
CA GLY A 466 -2.74 1.26 21.81
C GLY A 466 -4.14 1.24 22.43
N TYR A 467 -4.73 0.04 22.60
CA TYR A 467 -5.94 -0.21 23.38
C TYR A 467 -5.69 -1.30 24.41
N THR A 468 -6.27 -1.18 25.57
CA THR A 468 -6.16 -2.23 26.60
C THR A 468 -6.92 -3.48 26.19
N VAL A 469 -6.24 -4.61 26.21
CA VAL A 469 -6.83 -5.95 25.93
C VAL A 469 -6.48 -6.89 27.09
N TRP A 470 -7.48 -7.44 27.73
CA TRP A 470 -7.28 -8.37 28.82
C TRP A 470 -6.78 -9.73 28.32
N ALA A 471 -5.78 -10.29 29.02
CA ALA A 471 -5.18 -11.58 28.64
C ALA A 471 -6.22 -12.70 28.50
N HIS A 472 -7.20 -12.78 29.41
CA HIS A 472 -8.28 -13.78 29.33
C HIS A 472 -9.19 -13.59 28.10
N ASN A 473 -9.39 -12.34 27.63
CA ASN A 473 -10.15 -12.04 26.42
C ASN A 473 -9.41 -12.48 25.16
N LEU A 474 -8.09 -12.34 25.12
CA LEU A 474 -7.27 -12.87 24.01
C LEU A 474 -7.38 -14.40 23.92
N ILE A 475 -7.33 -15.09 25.05
CA ILE A 475 -7.54 -16.55 25.11
C ILE A 475 -8.93 -16.91 24.59
N ALA A 476 -9.96 -16.16 25.00
CA ALA A 476 -11.34 -16.39 24.54
C ALA A 476 -11.46 -16.17 23.03
N ILE A 477 -10.90 -15.09 22.48
CA ILE A 477 -10.88 -14.79 21.03
C ILE A 477 -10.21 -15.91 20.25
N ALA A 478 -9.03 -16.36 20.71
CA ALA A 478 -8.28 -17.43 20.07
C ALA A 478 -9.07 -18.75 20.04
N ARG A 479 -9.74 -19.09 21.14
CA ARG A 479 -10.58 -20.30 21.22
C ARG A 479 -11.85 -20.21 20.39
N LEU A 480 -12.49 -19.04 20.31
CA LEU A 480 -13.68 -18.81 19.50
C LEU A 480 -13.42 -18.92 17.99
N ARG A 481 -12.28 -18.42 17.52
CA ARG A 481 -11.96 -18.36 16.09
C ARG A 481 -11.07 -19.51 15.62
N GLY A 482 -10.21 -20.03 16.48
CA GLY A 482 -9.31 -21.12 16.13
C GLY A 482 -8.47 -20.81 14.90
N SER A 483 -8.30 -21.79 14.04
CA SER A 483 -7.52 -21.68 12.79
C SER A 483 -8.12 -20.74 11.71
N ASP A 484 -9.36 -20.29 11.89
CA ASP A 484 -10.00 -19.34 10.96
C ASP A 484 -9.40 -17.93 11.11
N LEU A 485 -8.93 -17.59 12.32
CA LEU A 485 -8.18 -16.36 12.58
C LEU A 485 -6.72 -16.54 12.17
N LYS A 486 -6.41 -16.11 10.96
CA LYS A 486 -5.08 -16.30 10.35
C LYS A 486 -4.02 -15.37 10.94
N VAL A 487 -4.46 -14.18 11.36
CA VAL A 487 -3.61 -13.13 11.92
C VAL A 487 -4.27 -12.59 13.18
N LEU A 488 -3.60 -12.75 14.30
CA LEU A 488 -3.89 -12.08 15.57
C LEU A 488 -2.63 -11.33 15.97
N GLU A 489 -2.64 -10.03 15.80
CA GLU A 489 -1.52 -9.15 16.18
C GLU A 489 -1.96 -8.22 17.30
N VAL A 490 -1.30 -8.31 18.43
CA VAL A 490 -1.52 -7.44 19.60
C VAL A 490 -0.16 -7.04 20.14
N THR A 491 0.04 -5.74 20.37
CA THR A 491 1.28 -5.26 20.98
C THR A 491 1.35 -5.67 22.44
N GLU A 492 2.54 -5.99 22.91
CA GLU A 492 2.76 -6.43 24.29
C GLU A 492 2.25 -5.40 25.31
N GLU A 493 2.51 -4.14 25.04
CA GLU A 493 2.07 -3.01 25.90
C GLU A 493 0.56 -2.82 25.96
N SER A 494 -0.19 -3.35 24.97
CA SER A 494 -1.67 -3.34 24.96
C SER A 494 -2.28 -4.43 25.84
N ILE A 495 -1.49 -5.39 26.31
CA ILE A 495 -2.02 -6.55 27.05
C ILE A 495 -2.00 -6.26 28.56
N ASP A 496 -3.16 -6.36 29.19
CA ASP A 496 -3.30 -6.26 30.64
C ASP A 496 -3.61 -7.63 31.25
N PHE A 497 -2.99 -7.89 32.40
CA PHE A 497 -3.14 -9.12 33.18
C PHE A 497 -3.95 -8.81 34.43
N ASP A 498 -5.08 -9.50 34.61
CA ASP A 498 -5.85 -9.37 35.84
C ASP A 498 -5.04 -9.95 37.03
N GLN A 499 -4.61 -9.08 37.93
CA GLN A 499 -3.79 -9.45 39.09
C GLN A 499 -4.53 -10.37 40.07
N GLY A 500 -5.86 -10.50 39.98
CA GLY A 500 -6.67 -11.31 40.89
C GLY A 500 -6.80 -12.79 40.53
N GLU A 501 -6.80 -13.13 39.24
CA GLU A 501 -7.06 -14.51 38.79
C GLU A 501 -5.80 -15.34 38.54
N LEU A 502 -4.66 -14.71 38.36
CA LEU A 502 -3.38 -15.37 37.98
C LEU A 502 -2.37 -15.41 39.16
N ALA A 503 -2.70 -14.83 40.29
CA ALA A 503 -1.77 -14.68 41.43
C ALA A 503 -1.40 -15.99 42.14
N ASP A 504 -2.13 -17.08 41.93
CA ASP A 504 -1.96 -18.38 42.61
C ASP A 504 -1.22 -19.45 41.77
N GLN A 505 -0.67 -19.10 40.61
CA GLN A 505 0.04 -20.08 39.80
C GLN A 505 1.55 -19.84 39.78
N ASP A 506 2.33 -20.89 40.04
CA ASP A 506 3.80 -20.92 39.90
C ASP A 506 4.27 -20.73 38.43
N VAL A 507 3.38 -20.38 37.50
CA VAL A 507 3.65 -20.22 36.07
C VAL A 507 3.67 -18.74 35.71
N ASP A 508 4.68 -18.35 34.92
CA ASP A 508 4.78 -17.00 34.37
C ASP A 508 3.50 -16.65 33.54
N PRO A 509 2.77 -15.59 33.91
CA PRO A 509 1.51 -15.21 33.24
C PRO A 509 1.67 -15.01 31.72
N VAL A 510 2.80 -14.45 31.28
CA VAL A 510 3.11 -14.22 29.85
C VAL A 510 3.28 -15.54 29.12
N HIS A 511 4.01 -16.48 29.72
CA HIS A 511 4.21 -17.80 29.12
C HIS A 511 2.89 -18.56 29.00
N ASN A 512 2.06 -18.53 30.04
CA ASN A 512 0.73 -19.15 30.01
C ASN A 512 -0.17 -18.53 28.93
N LEU A 513 -0.18 -17.21 28.79
CA LEU A 513 -0.93 -16.52 27.74
C LEU A 513 -0.50 -17.01 26.34
N ILE A 514 0.80 -17.01 26.07
CA ILE A 514 1.36 -17.45 24.79
C ILE A 514 0.93 -18.90 24.48
N GLU A 515 1.02 -19.79 25.45
CA GLU A 515 0.64 -21.19 25.30
C GLU A 515 -0.87 -21.32 25.02
N GLN A 516 -1.73 -20.69 25.83
CA GLN A 516 -3.19 -20.79 25.70
C GLN A 516 -3.69 -20.17 24.38
N VAL A 517 -3.15 -19.03 23.96
CA VAL A 517 -3.51 -18.42 22.68
C VAL A 517 -3.02 -19.27 21.51
N SER A 518 -1.79 -19.78 21.59
CA SER A 518 -1.25 -20.69 20.54
C SER A 518 -2.07 -21.96 20.41
N LEU A 519 -2.48 -22.56 21.52
CA LEU A 519 -3.39 -23.73 21.52
C LEU A 519 -4.74 -23.37 20.90
N GLY A 520 -5.31 -22.23 21.26
CA GLY A 520 -6.58 -21.74 20.72
C GLY A 520 -6.54 -21.56 19.19
N LEU A 521 -5.49 -20.92 18.67
CA LEU A 521 -5.31 -20.66 17.25
C LEU A 521 -4.83 -21.88 16.44
N GLY A 522 -4.28 -22.90 17.11
CA GLY A 522 -3.66 -24.06 16.46
C GLY A 522 -2.34 -23.73 15.72
N GLN A 523 -1.71 -22.61 16.05
CA GLN A 523 -0.44 -22.16 15.53
C GLN A 523 0.34 -21.38 16.58
N PRO A 524 1.69 -21.34 16.53
CA PRO A 524 2.48 -20.55 17.45
C PRO A 524 2.12 -19.06 17.37
N TRP A 525 1.88 -18.46 18.53
CA TRP A 525 1.55 -17.06 18.67
C TRP A 525 2.42 -16.41 19.77
N HIS A 526 2.73 -15.16 19.61
CA HIS A 526 3.32 -14.31 20.63
C HIS A 526 2.88 -12.86 20.41
N ALA A 527 2.82 -12.09 21.48
CA ALA A 527 2.59 -10.66 21.40
C ALA A 527 3.73 -9.98 20.64
N VAL A 528 3.45 -8.83 20.07
CA VAL A 528 4.43 -8.08 19.30
C VAL A 528 5.15 -7.12 20.22
N MET A 529 6.46 -7.31 20.35
CA MET A 529 7.30 -6.58 21.30
C MET A 529 7.68 -5.18 20.81
N ASP A 530 7.65 -4.95 19.50
CA ASP A 530 8.06 -3.68 18.90
C ASP A 530 7.17 -3.33 17.73
N ILE A 531 6.61 -2.12 17.76
CA ILE A 531 5.76 -1.59 16.68
C ILE A 531 6.47 -1.66 15.32
N GLU A 532 7.77 -1.41 15.30
CA GLU A 532 8.57 -1.49 14.08
C GLU A 532 8.69 -2.93 13.52
N SER A 533 8.48 -3.95 14.35
CA SER A 533 8.52 -5.37 13.93
C SER A 533 7.17 -5.91 13.46
N LEU A 534 6.08 -5.16 13.64
CA LEU A 534 4.72 -5.53 13.24
C LEU A 534 4.58 -5.56 11.72
N SER A 535 4.32 -6.72 11.15
CA SER A 535 4.13 -6.83 9.70
C SER A 535 2.85 -6.16 9.23
N VAL A 536 1.81 -6.14 10.07
CA VAL A 536 0.56 -5.42 9.81
C VAL A 536 0.71 -3.95 10.17
N PHE A 537 1.51 -3.59 11.19
CA PHE A 537 1.64 -2.22 11.65
C PHE A 537 2.82 -1.44 11.03
N THR A 538 3.90 -2.07 10.61
CA THR A 538 4.91 -1.40 9.77
C THR A 538 4.50 -1.26 8.32
N GLU A 539 3.58 -2.09 7.87
CA GLU A 539 3.00 -2.00 6.54
C GLU A 539 1.47 -1.77 6.51
N PRO A 540 0.72 -1.39 7.58
CA PRO A 540 -0.73 -1.32 7.51
C PRO A 540 -1.16 -0.25 6.54
N ASN A 541 -0.51 0.88 6.56
CA ASN A 541 -0.68 1.93 5.59
C ASN A 541 -0.39 1.41 4.18
N ARG A 542 0.69 0.68 4.00
CA ARG A 542 1.04 0.07 2.72
C ARG A 542 0.12 -1.08 2.36
N HIS A 543 -0.33 -1.91 3.31
CA HIS A 543 -1.24 -3.02 3.01
C HIS A 543 -2.63 -2.52 2.66
N PHE A 544 -3.18 -1.58 3.42
CA PHE A 544 -4.47 -0.95 3.12
C PHE A 544 -4.40 -0.16 1.81
N TYR A 545 -3.33 0.57 1.56
CA TYR A 545 -3.12 1.26 0.29
C TYR A 545 -2.86 0.31 -0.85
N ARG A 546 -2.14 -0.77 -0.64
CA ARG A 546 -2.02 -1.84 -1.62
C ARG A 546 -3.37 -2.45 -1.93
N GLU A 547 -4.24 -2.57 -0.95
CA GLU A 547 -5.62 -3.02 -1.16
C GLU A 547 -6.49 -1.96 -1.81
N MET A 548 -6.35 -0.69 -1.48
CA MET A 548 -7.00 0.41 -2.18
C MET A 548 -6.46 0.58 -3.60
N GLN A 549 -5.19 0.39 -3.79
CA GLN A 549 -4.57 0.31 -5.11
C GLN A 549 -4.83 -1.02 -5.80
N SER A 550 -5.29 -2.01 -5.03
CA SER A 550 -5.34 -3.45 -5.28
C SER A 550 -4.91 -3.89 -6.68
N PHE A 551 -3.66 -4.11 -6.75
CA PHE A 551 -3.12 -5.09 -7.65
C PHE A 551 -3.30 -6.43 -6.93
N SER A 552 -4.46 -7.01 -7.04
CA SER A 552 -4.90 -8.20 -6.29
C SER A 552 -4.17 -9.49 -6.65
N GLU A 553 -3.09 -9.43 -7.37
CA GLU A 553 -2.42 -10.61 -7.93
C GLU A 553 -1.11 -11.01 -7.23
N ASP A 554 -0.67 -10.29 -6.19
CA ASP A 554 0.62 -10.54 -5.55
C ASP A 554 0.55 -10.65 -4.01
N ILE A 555 -0.45 -11.38 -3.49
CA ILE A 555 -0.42 -11.84 -2.09
C ILE A 555 0.01 -13.30 -2.03
#